data_4f3fa1656cd6bfb98a30f751489d795c
#
_entry.id   4f3fa1656cd6bfb98a30f751489d795c
#
_cell.length_a   1.000
_cell.length_b   1.000
_cell.length_c   1.000
_cell.angle_alpha   90.00
_cell.angle_beta   90.00
_cell.angle_gamma   90.00
#
_symmetry.space_group_name_H-M   'P 1'
#
loop_
_entity.id
_entity.type
_entity.pdbx_description
1 polymer ?
#
loop_
_entity_poly.entity_id
_entity_poly.type
_entity_poly.pdbx_seq_one_letter_code
_entity_poly.pdbx_strand_id
1 'polypeptide(L)'
;VDAFAGRLSFFWNAHNNVLEEVAKFRASRRVWAKVMKERFGAKKPKSMMLRVHTQTAGSMLTAQQPNNNIVRVALQTAAAVMGGTQSLHTNSKDEALALPTTESVTIALRTQQIVAYESGLADTIDPLGGSYYVEALTNKIEKEAWDYINKIDEIGGAPEAIAKGY
;
A
#
# COMPACT_ATOMS: atom_id res chain seq x y z
N VAL A 1 -16.75 -18.88 0.20
CA VAL A 1 -15.74 -17.82 0.36
C VAL A 1 -15.97 -17.00 1.62
N ASP A 2 -17.20 -16.65 1.97
CA ASP A 2 -17.55 -15.82 3.15
C ASP A 2 -17.22 -16.45 4.53
N ALA A 3 -16.88 -17.72 4.56
CA ALA A 3 -16.48 -18.41 5.79
C ALA A 3 -15.04 -17.99 6.23
N PHE A 4 -14.20 -17.57 5.32
CA PHE A 4 -12.78 -17.26 5.61
C PHE A 4 -12.31 -15.90 5.08
N ALA A 5 -12.85 -15.40 3.97
CA ALA A 5 -12.32 -14.22 3.27
C ALA A 5 -12.27 -12.97 4.15
N GLY A 6 -13.21 -12.81 5.07
CA GLY A 6 -13.19 -11.70 6.03
C GLY A 6 -12.01 -11.74 7.04
N ARG A 7 -11.16 -12.77 7.01
CA ARG A 7 -9.94 -12.90 7.82
C ARG A 7 -8.66 -12.67 7.02
N LEU A 8 -8.76 -12.58 5.68
CA LEU A 8 -7.60 -12.29 4.84
C LEU A 8 -7.11 -10.86 5.07
N SER A 9 -5.80 -10.70 5.05
CA SER A 9 -5.13 -9.42 5.10
C SER A 9 -3.89 -9.47 4.22
N PHE A 10 -3.40 -8.30 3.83
CA PHE A 10 -2.29 -8.15 2.89
C PHE A 10 -1.19 -7.30 3.49
N PHE A 11 0.01 -7.47 2.99
CA PHE A 11 1.17 -6.67 3.31
C PHE A 11 1.59 -5.89 2.06
N TRP A 12 1.67 -4.56 2.18
CA TRP A 12 1.99 -3.67 1.09
C TRP A 12 3.13 -2.74 1.43
N ASN A 13 3.84 -2.26 0.41
CA ASN A 13 4.83 -1.21 0.56
C ASN A 13 4.27 0.14 0.14
N ALA A 14 4.75 1.22 0.76
CA ALA A 14 4.53 2.58 0.31
C ALA A 14 5.86 3.19 -0.17
N HIS A 15 5.92 3.58 -1.45
CA HIS A 15 7.07 4.17 -2.11
C HIS A 15 7.01 5.71 -2.06
N ASN A 16 7.96 6.39 -2.74
CA ASN A 16 8.12 7.84 -2.63
C ASN A 16 7.14 8.66 -3.46
N ASN A 17 6.52 8.06 -4.50
CA ASN A 17 5.57 8.79 -5.35
C ASN A 17 4.21 8.88 -4.66
N VAL A 18 4.03 9.91 -3.85
CA VAL A 18 2.89 10.05 -2.93
C VAL A 18 1.53 9.88 -3.62
N LEU A 19 1.30 10.56 -4.73
CA LEU A 19 0.00 10.54 -5.42
C LEU A 19 -0.28 9.18 -6.07
N GLU A 20 0.74 8.54 -6.60
CA GLU A 20 0.65 7.19 -7.17
C GLU A 20 0.37 6.15 -6.09
N GLU A 21 1.03 6.25 -4.95
CA GLU A 21 0.79 5.35 -3.82
C GLU A 21 -0.64 5.47 -3.29
N VAL A 22 -1.15 6.70 -3.12
CA VAL A 22 -2.55 6.92 -2.73
C VAL A 22 -3.50 6.30 -3.76
N ALA A 23 -3.24 6.51 -5.05
CA ALA A 23 -4.04 5.92 -6.13
C ALA A 23 -3.96 4.38 -6.14
N LYS A 24 -2.78 3.81 -5.86
CA LYS A 24 -2.59 2.35 -5.72
C LYS A 24 -3.46 1.76 -4.62
N PHE A 25 -3.48 2.35 -3.43
CA PHE A 25 -4.34 1.89 -2.33
C PHE A 25 -5.83 1.94 -2.71
N ARG A 26 -6.25 3.01 -3.38
CA ARG A 26 -7.64 3.17 -3.85
C ARG A 26 -8.00 2.13 -4.92
N ALA A 27 -7.16 1.96 -5.93
CA ALA A 27 -7.34 0.97 -6.98
C ALA A 27 -7.40 -0.45 -6.41
N SER A 28 -6.52 -0.77 -5.47
CA SER A 28 -6.47 -2.10 -4.84
C SER A 28 -7.75 -2.46 -4.12
N ARG A 29 -8.36 -1.52 -3.39
CA ARG A 29 -9.66 -1.75 -2.75
C ARG A 29 -10.76 -2.04 -3.77
N ARG A 30 -10.75 -1.33 -4.91
CA ARG A 30 -11.71 -1.57 -6.00
C ARG A 30 -11.52 -2.95 -6.63
N VAL A 31 -10.27 -3.28 -6.98
CA VAL A 31 -9.94 -4.60 -7.57
C VAL A 31 -10.34 -5.72 -6.63
N TRP A 32 -9.95 -5.65 -5.35
CA TRP A 32 -10.31 -6.66 -4.37
C TRP A 32 -11.82 -6.85 -4.23
N ALA A 33 -12.56 -5.75 -4.10
CA ALA A 33 -14.02 -5.81 -3.96
C ALA A 33 -14.69 -6.46 -5.18
N LYS A 34 -14.25 -6.11 -6.40
CA LYS A 34 -14.75 -6.70 -7.64
C LYS A 34 -14.41 -8.18 -7.73
N VAL A 35 -13.15 -8.55 -7.51
CA VAL A 35 -12.71 -9.96 -7.52
C VAL A 35 -13.54 -10.79 -6.55
N MET A 36 -13.69 -10.34 -5.32
CA MET A 36 -14.42 -11.09 -4.30
C MET A 36 -15.91 -11.21 -4.62
N LYS A 37 -16.52 -10.15 -5.10
CA LYS A 37 -17.95 -10.14 -5.44
C LYS A 37 -18.25 -10.91 -6.72
N GLU A 38 -17.54 -10.59 -7.81
CA GLU A 38 -17.89 -11.04 -9.15
C GLU A 38 -17.29 -12.42 -9.45
N ARG A 39 -16.06 -12.67 -8.99
CA ARG A 39 -15.32 -13.91 -9.28
C ARG A 39 -15.58 -15.01 -8.27
N PHE A 40 -15.63 -14.65 -6.99
CA PHE A 40 -15.79 -15.60 -5.88
C PHE A 40 -17.17 -15.59 -5.23
N GLY A 41 -18.09 -14.73 -5.70
CA GLY A 41 -19.48 -14.71 -5.25
C GLY A 41 -19.65 -14.34 -3.78
N ALA A 42 -18.74 -13.53 -3.23
CA ALA A 42 -18.85 -13.05 -1.84
C ALA A 42 -20.09 -12.20 -1.65
N LYS A 43 -20.80 -12.46 -0.56
CA LYS A 43 -22.04 -11.75 -0.20
C LYS A 43 -21.86 -10.85 1.02
N LYS A 44 -20.90 -11.18 1.90
CA LYS A 44 -20.64 -10.40 3.11
C LYS A 44 -19.75 -9.20 2.81
N PRO A 45 -20.13 -7.97 3.22
CA PRO A 45 -19.28 -6.80 3.04
C PRO A 45 -17.85 -6.99 3.55
N LYS A 46 -17.70 -7.63 4.71
CA LYS A 46 -16.39 -7.91 5.31
C LYS A 46 -15.45 -8.73 4.41
N SER A 47 -16.00 -9.60 3.55
CA SER A 47 -15.21 -10.40 2.60
C SER A 47 -14.70 -9.57 1.43
N MET A 48 -15.35 -8.44 1.14
CA MET A 48 -15.00 -7.52 0.05
C MET A 48 -14.11 -6.35 0.52
N MET A 49 -13.86 -6.24 1.82
CA MET A 49 -12.97 -5.22 2.39
C MET A 49 -11.52 -5.67 2.27
N LEU A 50 -10.71 -4.88 1.58
CA LEU A 50 -9.26 -5.04 1.58
C LEU A 50 -8.72 -4.54 2.92
N ARG A 51 -8.05 -5.43 3.66
CA ARG A 51 -7.31 -5.07 4.87
C ARG A 51 -5.82 -5.18 4.60
N VAL A 52 -5.10 -4.11 4.87
CA VAL A 52 -3.70 -4.00 4.52
C VAL A 52 -2.87 -3.45 5.67
N HIS A 53 -1.78 -4.14 5.96
CA HIS A 53 -0.65 -3.57 6.67
C HIS A 53 0.30 -2.96 5.67
N THR A 54 0.83 -1.77 5.94
CA THR A 54 1.80 -1.11 5.07
C THR A 54 3.13 -0.95 5.78
N GLN A 55 4.20 -1.26 5.09
CA GLN A 55 5.56 -0.86 5.46
C GLN A 55 6.05 0.20 4.47
N THR A 56 6.72 1.23 4.95
CA THR A 56 7.43 2.14 4.07
C THR A 56 8.51 1.39 3.29
N ALA A 57 8.73 1.73 2.01
CA ALA A 57 9.57 0.94 1.12
C ALA A 57 11.07 1.12 1.41
N GLY A 58 11.70 0.10 2.00
CA GLY A 58 13.13 0.06 2.24
C GLY A 58 13.96 0.13 0.94
N SER A 59 13.42 -0.42 -0.17
CA SER A 59 14.04 -0.35 -1.50
C SER A 59 14.28 1.07 -2.02
N MET A 60 13.59 2.06 -1.45
CA MET A 60 13.73 3.47 -1.82
C MET A 60 14.73 4.22 -0.94
N LEU A 61 15.29 3.56 0.08
CA LEU A 61 16.25 4.16 1.00
C LEU A 61 17.68 3.91 0.53
N THR A 62 18.56 4.85 0.82
CA THR A 62 19.94 4.81 0.36
C THR A 62 20.92 4.75 1.53
N ALA A 63 22.05 4.07 1.32
CA ALA A 63 23.15 4.06 2.26
C ALA A 63 23.87 5.44 2.32
N GLN A 64 23.90 6.14 1.19
CA GLN A 64 24.47 7.49 1.08
C GLN A 64 23.50 8.50 1.68
N GLN A 65 24.02 9.42 2.49
CA GLN A 65 23.25 10.47 3.15
C GLN A 65 22.03 9.90 3.93
N PRO A 66 22.23 8.99 4.89
CA PRO A 66 21.16 8.24 5.52
C PRO A 66 20.13 9.13 6.24
N ASN A 67 20.50 10.33 6.66
CA ASN A 67 19.56 11.28 7.27
C ASN A 67 18.44 11.73 6.31
N ASN A 68 18.69 11.74 5.00
CA ASN A 68 17.65 12.03 4.00
C ASN A 68 16.59 10.93 3.92
N ASN A 69 16.89 9.73 4.42
CA ASN A 69 15.90 8.66 4.53
C ASN A 69 14.75 9.01 5.48
N ILE A 70 14.99 9.86 6.49
CA ILE A 70 13.92 10.36 7.38
C ILE A 70 12.84 11.08 6.56
N VAL A 71 13.25 11.93 5.63
CA VAL A 71 12.33 12.66 4.74
C VAL A 71 11.60 11.69 3.81
N ARG A 72 12.31 10.72 3.21
CA ARG A 72 11.69 9.70 2.36
C ARG A 72 10.62 8.91 3.12
N VAL A 73 10.96 8.44 4.31
CA VAL A 73 10.04 7.69 5.17
C VAL A 73 8.83 8.53 5.58
N ALA A 74 9.02 9.83 5.86
CA ALA A 74 7.90 10.73 6.18
C ALA A 74 6.92 10.86 5.00
N LEU A 75 7.41 11.01 3.77
CA LEU A 75 6.58 11.07 2.56
C LEU A 75 5.85 9.74 2.31
N GLN A 76 6.53 8.61 2.46
CA GLN A 76 5.95 7.28 2.33
C GLN A 76 4.86 7.04 3.39
N THR A 77 5.10 7.50 4.62
CA THR A 77 4.13 7.43 5.73
C THR A 77 2.88 8.26 5.41
N ALA A 78 3.07 9.49 4.93
CA ALA A 78 1.96 10.36 4.51
C ALA A 78 1.14 9.70 3.39
N ALA A 79 1.79 9.12 2.40
CA ALA A 79 1.13 8.39 1.31
C ALA A 79 0.30 7.20 1.82
N ALA A 80 0.85 6.39 2.73
CA ALA A 80 0.15 5.25 3.32
C ALA A 80 -1.08 5.69 4.14
N VAL A 81 -0.96 6.76 4.92
CA VAL A 81 -2.06 7.31 5.73
C VAL A 81 -3.17 7.86 4.84
N MET A 82 -2.84 8.73 3.88
CA MET A 82 -3.81 9.25 2.92
C MET A 82 -4.40 8.15 2.03
N GLY A 83 -3.65 7.09 1.77
CA GLY A 83 -4.09 5.90 1.05
C GLY A 83 -5.04 5.00 1.85
N GLY A 84 -5.16 5.22 3.17
CA GLY A 84 -6.10 4.48 4.03
C GLY A 84 -5.60 3.13 4.48
N THR A 85 -4.32 3.00 4.82
CA THR A 85 -3.79 1.79 5.47
C THR A 85 -4.39 1.57 6.86
N GLN A 86 -4.54 0.30 7.30
CA GLN A 86 -5.08 -0.04 8.62
C GLN A 86 -4.01 -0.14 9.69
N SER A 87 -2.77 -0.47 9.30
CA SER A 87 -1.61 -0.46 10.20
C SER A 87 -0.37 -0.11 9.41
N LEU A 88 0.63 0.44 10.10
CA LEU A 88 1.81 1.01 9.45
C LEU A 88 3.08 0.67 10.21
N HIS A 89 4.12 0.30 9.47
CA HIS A 89 5.50 0.23 9.91
C HIS A 89 6.33 1.27 9.15
N THR A 90 7.14 2.04 9.86
CA THR A 90 8.10 2.97 9.29
C THR A 90 9.51 2.43 9.42
N ASN A 91 10.24 2.34 8.30
CA ASN A 91 11.64 1.97 8.32
C ASN A 91 12.49 3.06 9.02
N SER A 92 13.56 2.63 9.65
CA SER A 92 14.56 3.54 10.22
C SER A 92 15.48 4.12 9.14
N LYS A 93 16.12 5.23 9.44
CA LYS A 93 17.03 5.92 8.50
C LYS A 93 18.22 5.07 8.05
N ASP A 94 18.57 4.07 8.83
CA ASP A 94 19.69 3.14 8.61
C ASP A 94 19.29 1.79 7.96
N GLU A 95 18.04 1.66 7.51
CA GLU A 95 17.50 0.45 6.87
C GLU A 95 18.39 -0.08 5.72
N ALA A 96 19.01 0.80 4.95
CA ALA A 96 19.90 0.41 3.86
C ALA A 96 21.32 0.01 4.32
N LEU A 97 21.61 0.10 5.62
CA LEU A 97 22.93 -0.16 6.20
C LEU A 97 22.96 -1.36 7.12
N ALA A 98 22.01 -1.43 8.08
CA ALA A 98 22.00 -2.42 9.15
C ALA A 98 20.65 -2.42 9.89
N LEU A 99 20.58 -3.25 10.95
CA LEU A 99 19.51 -3.15 11.93
C LEU A 99 19.55 -1.77 12.62
N PRO A 100 18.39 -1.22 13.02
CA PRO A 100 18.32 0.14 13.53
C PRO A 100 19.00 0.28 14.89
N THR A 101 19.68 1.42 15.08
CA THR A 101 20.10 1.87 16.40
C THR A 101 18.91 2.36 17.22
N THR A 102 19.08 2.54 18.53
CA THR A 102 18.05 3.12 19.42
C THR A 102 17.62 4.51 18.94
N GLU A 103 18.55 5.34 18.50
CA GLU A 103 18.24 6.65 17.93
C GLU A 103 17.39 6.52 16.67
N SER A 104 17.82 5.68 15.72
CA SER A 104 17.15 5.53 14.44
C SER A 104 15.72 4.97 14.57
N VAL A 105 15.51 3.98 15.43
CA VAL A 105 14.16 3.42 15.68
C VAL A 105 13.28 4.44 16.39
N THR A 106 13.83 5.25 17.28
CA THR A 106 13.07 6.31 17.94
C THR A 106 12.58 7.33 16.92
N ILE A 107 13.42 7.78 15.98
CA ILE A 107 13.02 8.69 14.91
C ILE A 107 11.92 8.07 14.06
N ALA A 108 12.05 6.80 13.69
CA ALA A 108 11.04 6.09 12.89
C ALA A 108 9.67 6.04 13.60
N LEU A 109 9.65 5.72 14.90
CA LEU A 109 8.42 5.73 15.70
C LEU A 109 7.82 7.13 15.84
N ARG A 110 8.67 8.15 16.08
CA ARG A 110 8.21 9.54 16.18
C ARG A 110 7.66 10.06 14.85
N THR A 111 8.19 9.62 13.72
CA THR A 111 7.64 9.95 12.40
C THR A 111 6.17 9.53 12.28
N GLN A 112 5.80 8.33 12.74
CA GLN A 112 4.40 7.91 12.79
C GLN A 112 3.55 8.83 13.67
N GLN A 113 4.07 9.17 14.86
CA GLN A 113 3.34 10.02 15.81
C GLN A 113 3.15 11.45 15.31
N ILE A 114 4.16 12.03 14.64
CA ILE A 114 4.06 13.35 14.01
C ILE A 114 2.96 13.33 12.94
N VAL A 115 2.96 12.32 12.08
CA VAL A 115 1.93 12.19 11.04
C VAL A 115 0.55 11.99 11.65
N ALA A 116 0.43 11.20 12.73
CA ALA A 116 -0.85 10.92 13.37
C ALA A 116 -1.44 12.12 14.15
N TYR A 117 -0.60 12.92 14.80
CA TYR A 117 -1.06 13.89 15.79
C TYR A 117 -0.78 15.35 15.44
N GLU A 118 0.11 15.63 14.48
CA GLU A 118 0.54 17.00 14.20
C GLU A 118 0.25 17.43 12.74
N SER A 119 -0.02 16.47 11.83
CA SER A 119 -0.13 16.78 10.38
C SER A 119 -1.55 16.99 9.88
N GLY A 120 -2.57 16.56 10.61
CA GLY A 120 -3.95 16.53 10.16
C GLY A 120 -4.27 15.47 9.09
N LEU A 121 -3.28 14.70 8.63
CA LEU A 121 -3.48 13.71 7.56
C LEU A 121 -4.37 12.53 7.98
N ALA A 122 -4.49 12.28 9.28
CA ALA A 122 -5.33 11.22 9.84
C ALA A 122 -6.74 11.68 10.21
N ASP A 123 -7.08 12.96 10.04
CA ASP A 123 -8.34 13.53 10.50
C ASP A 123 -9.53 13.17 9.59
N THR A 124 -9.27 12.73 8.36
CA THR A 124 -10.30 12.38 7.39
C THR A 124 -9.93 11.13 6.59
N ILE A 125 -10.96 10.54 6.00
CA ILE A 125 -10.82 9.37 5.13
C ILE A 125 -10.75 9.85 3.68
N ASP A 126 -9.82 9.26 2.88
CA ASP A 126 -9.68 9.51 1.44
C ASP A 126 -9.57 11.01 1.10
N PRO A 127 -8.60 11.74 1.70
CA PRO A 127 -8.51 13.20 1.60
C PRO A 127 -8.31 13.72 0.16
N LEU A 128 -7.81 12.86 -0.73
CA LEU A 128 -7.58 13.18 -2.15
C LEU A 128 -8.71 12.69 -3.08
N GLY A 129 -9.79 12.15 -2.52
CA GLY A 129 -10.98 11.76 -3.27
C GLY A 129 -11.58 12.96 -4.03
N GLY A 130 -11.88 12.77 -5.33
CA GLY A 130 -12.37 13.83 -6.21
C GLY A 130 -11.28 14.67 -6.88
N SER A 131 -10.01 14.51 -6.54
CA SER A 131 -8.91 15.08 -7.31
C SER A 131 -8.90 14.48 -8.72
N TYR A 132 -9.03 15.29 -9.76
CA TYR A 132 -9.04 14.81 -11.15
C TYR A 132 -7.82 13.94 -11.47
N TYR A 133 -6.65 14.34 -11.01
CA TYR A 133 -5.42 13.59 -11.24
C TYR A 133 -5.43 12.24 -10.51
N VAL A 134 -5.77 12.22 -9.21
CA VAL A 134 -5.77 10.99 -8.41
C VAL A 134 -6.87 10.03 -8.88
N GLU A 135 -8.04 10.52 -9.29
CA GLU A 135 -9.08 9.69 -9.87
C GLU A 135 -8.64 9.05 -11.19
N ALA A 136 -8.04 9.84 -12.09
CA ALA A 136 -7.51 9.34 -13.35
C ALA A 136 -6.41 8.30 -13.13
N LEU A 137 -5.50 8.55 -12.19
CA LEU A 137 -4.41 7.62 -11.85
C LEU A 137 -4.93 6.35 -11.19
N THR A 138 -5.93 6.45 -10.31
CA THR A 138 -6.62 5.31 -9.72
C THR A 138 -7.24 4.41 -10.78
N ASN A 139 -7.95 5.00 -11.75
CA ASN A 139 -8.58 4.26 -12.84
C ASN A 139 -7.53 3.61 -13.75
N LYS A 140 -6.43 4.29 -14.01
CA LYS A 140 -5.31 3.74 -14.81
C LYS A 140 -4.70 2.51 -14.12
N ILE A 141 -4.34 2.63 -12.84
CA ILE A 141 -3.75 1.53 -12.06
C ILE A 141 -4.72 0.35 -11.96
N GLU A 142 -6.01 0.61 -11.72
CA GLU A 142 -7.03 -0.44 -11.70
C GLU A 142 -7.09 -1.18 -13.04
N LYS A 143 -7.10 -0.45 -14.15
CA LYS A 143 -7.12 -1.05 -15.50
C LYS A 143 -5.89 -1.91 -15.74
N GLU A 144 -4.70 -1.38 -15.47
CA GLU A 144 -3.43 -2.11 -15.67
C GLU A 144 -3.38 -3.38 -14.79
N ALA A 145 -3.87 -3.31 -13.55
CA ALA A 145 -3.98 -4.47 -12.68
C ALA A 145 -4.89 -5.56 -13.28
N TRP A 146 -6.03 -5.16 -13.86
CA TRP A 146 -6.92 -6.11 -14.55
C TRP A 146 -6.28 -6.69 -15.81
N ASP A 147 -5.51 -5.92 -16.57
CA ASP A 147 -4.79 -6.41 -17.74
C ASP A 147 -3.80 -7.53 -17.33
N TYR A 148 -3.07 -7.38 -16.21
CA TYR A 148 -2.20 -8.43 -15.65
C TYR A 148 -2.98 -9.64 -15.13
N ILE A 149 -4.06 -9.42 -14.37
CA ILE A 149 -4.90 -10.51 -13.83
C ILE A 149 -5.44 -11.36 -14.98
N ASN A 150 -6.02 -10.75 -16.00
CA ASN A 150 -6.56 -11.43 -17.16
C ASN A 150 -5.47 -12.21 -17.91
N LYS A 151 -4.31 -11.61 -18.09
CA LYS A 151 -3.17 -12.28 -18.74
C LYS A 151 -2.69 -13.51 -17.99
N ILE A 152 -2.59 -13.43 -16.66
CA ILE A 152 -2.22 -14.56 -15.81
C ILE A 152 -3.29 -15.66 -15.89
N ASP A 153 -4.57 -15.31 -15.94
CA ASP A 153 -5.67 -16.27 -16.10
C ASP A 153 -5.63 -16.99 -17.44
N GLU A 154 -5.36 -16.27 -18.53
CA GLU A 154 -5.19 -16.87 -19.88
C GLU A 154 -4.04 -17.88 -19.92
N ILE A 155 -2.98 -17.68 -19.12
CA ILE A 155 -1.84 -18.60 -19.02
C ILE A 155 -2.23 -19.88 -18.25
N GLY A 156 -3.25 -19.83 -17.41
CA GLY A 156 -3.72 -20.93 -16.56
C GLY A 156 -3.60 -20.66 -15.05
N GLY A 157 -3.44 -19.39 -14.68
CA GLY A 157 -3.27 -18.94 -13.29
C GLY A 157 -1.82 -18.73 -12.88
N ALA A 158 -1.61 -18.21 -11.67
CA ALA A 158 -0.29 -17.84 -11.19
C ALA A 158 0.75 -19.00 -11.17
N PRO A 159 0.41 -20.24 -10.76
CA PRO A 159 1.36 -21.34 -10.80
C PRO A 159 1.87 -21.64 -12.22
N GLU A 160 0.96 -21.67 -13.22
CA GLU A 160 1.32 -21.92 -14.60
C GLU A 160 2.11 -20.74 -15.21
N ALA A 161 1.78 -19.50 -14.84
CA ALA A 161 2.53 -18.32 -15.27
C ALA A 161 3.97 -18.38 -14.80
N ILE A 162 4.19 -18.72 -13.51
CA ILE A 162 5.54 -18.91 -12.94
C ILE A 162 6.29 -20.05 -13.65
N ALA A 163 5.65 -21.21 -13.86
CA ALA A 163 6.25 -22.35 -14.52
C ALA A 163 6.68 -22.04 -15.96
N LYS A 164 5.98 -21.12 -16.63
CA LYS A 164 6.28 -20.66 -17.99
C LYS A 164 7.24 -19.47 -18.05
N GLY A 165 7.70 -18.98 -16.90
CA GLY A 165 8.65 -17.86 -16.81
C GLY A 165 8.06 -16.49 -17.09
N TYR A 166 6.75 -16.31 -16.90
CA TYR A 166 6.04 -15.04 -17.04
C TYR A 166 6.30 -14.10 -15.86
#